data_7e83ac29adc5d29ab3c5c0c1a54fa3b7
#
_entry.id   7e83ac29adc5d29ab3c5c0c1a54fa3b7
#
_cell.length_a   1.000
_cell.length_b   1.000
_cell.length_c   1.000
_cell.angle_alpha   90.00
_cell.angle_beta   90.00
_cell.angle_gamma   90.00
#
_symmetry.space_group_name_H-M   'P 1'
#
loop_
_entity.id
_entity.type
_entity.pdbx_description
1 polymer ?
#
loop_
_entity_poly.entity_id
_entity_poly.type
_entity_poly.pdbx_seq_one_letter_code
_entity_poly.pdbx_strand_id
1 'polypeptide(L)'
;MEIDIHTTAGKIADLGRRIDEAVNAAPAAAIDKQRAKGKMTARERVLRLLDEGSFTEVDEFARHRSTNFGMERNRPYTDGVVTGMGTIHGRPVCVFSQDVTIFGGSLGEVNGEKICKIIDLAVKTGCPLIGINEGGGARIQEGVASLARFGDIFKRNTRASGVIPQISIIMGAAAGGQVYSPALTDFIVMVDQSSQMFITGPAVVKAVTGEDVSLEELGGARTHSQVSGNSHYLAANEDDALEYVRDLLTYLPQNNLEDPPVYDDDEESDLTIT
;
A
#
# COMPACT_ATOMS: atom_id res chain seq x y z
N MET A 1 32.86 -16.07 -9.27
CA MET A 1 33.39 -16.92 -8.17
C MET A 1 32.18 -17.67 -7.62
N GLU A 2 32.28 -19.02 -7.62
CA GLU A 2 31.19 -19.87 -7.12
C GLU A 2 31.09 -19.67 -5.59
N ILE A 3 29.90 -19.42 -5.06
CA ILE A 3 29.67 -19.18 -3.62
C ILE A 3 29.64 -20.55 -2.93
N ASP A 4 30.66 -20.85 -2.11
CA ASP A 4 30.67 -22.06 -1.28
C ASP A 4 29.77 -21.86 -0.04
N ILE A 5 28.48 -22.27 -0.15
CA ILE A 5 27.49 -22.19 0.91
C ILE A 5 27.77 -23.02 2.16
N HIS A 6 28.82 -23.86 2.16
CA HIS A 6 29.22 -24.62 3.35
C HIS A 6 30.10 -23.82 4.31
N THR A 7 30.63 -22.67 3.86
CA THR A 7 31.40 -21.76 4.70
C THR A 7 30.50 -20.60 5.24
N THR A 8 30.89 -20.01 6.38
CA THR A 8 30.20 -18.82 6.92
C THR A 8 30.24 -17.64 5.93
N ALA A 9 31.40 -17.40 5.32
CA ALA A 9 31.55 -16.34 4.32
C ALA A 9 30.63 -16.59 3.10
N GLY A 10 30.52 -17.83 2.63
CA GLY A 10 29.64 -18.20 1.54
C GLY A 10 28.14 -18.05 1.89
N LYS A 11 27.74 -18.38 3.12
CA LYS A 11 26.36 -18.16 3.59
C LYS A 11 26.01 -16.67 3.64
N ILE A 12 26.92 -15.81 4.11
CA ILE A 12 26.74 -14.36 4.12
C ILE A 12 26.63 -13.82 2.69
N ALA A 13 27.49 -14.29 1.79
CA ALA A 13 27.43 -13.88 0.38
C ALA A 13 26.14 -14.35 -0.30
N ASP A 14 25.63 -15.57 -0.03
CA ASP A 14 24.34 -16.04 -0.54
C ASP A 14 23.18 -15.24 0.03
N LEU A 15 23.22 -14.87 1.31
CA LEU A 15 22.19 -13.98 1.91
C LEU A 15 22.18 -12.63 1.20
N GLY A 16 23.35 -12.01 0.99
CA GLY A 16 23.45 -10.74 0.26
C GLY A 16 22.84 -10.84 -1.15
N ARG A 17 23.17 -11.90 -1.91
CA ARG A 17 22.59 -12.17 -3.23
C ARG A 17 21.04 -12.27 -3.18
N ARG A 18 20.49 -12.98 -2.18
CA ARG A 18 19.03 -13.13 -2.03
C ARG A 18 18.36 -11.82 -1.65
N ILE A 19 19.00 -10.98 -0.83
CA ILE A 19 18.52 -9.63 -0.52
C ILE A 19 18.46 -8.81 -1.81
N ASP A 20 19.52 -8.82 -2.61
CA ASP A 20 19.56 -8.11 -3.88
C ASP A 20 18.48 -8.61 -4.84
N GLU A 21 18.25 -9.92 -4.92
CA GLU A 21 17.16 -10.50 -5.71
C GLU A 21 15.76 -10.08 -5.19
N ALA A 22 15.58 -9.96 -3.88
CA ALA A 22 14.31 -9.54 -3.29
C ALA A 22 14.03 -8.05 -3.52
N VAL A 23 15.07 -7.21 -3.40
CA VAL A 23 14.96 -5.77 -3.67
C VAL A 23 14.65 -5.51 -5.15
N ASN A 24 15.18 -6.33 -6.06
CA ASN A 24 15.03 -6.22 -7.51
C ASN A 24 14.11 -7.33 -8.07
N ALA A 25 13.10 -7.76 -7.33
CA ALA A 25 12.24 -8.88 -7.71
C ALA A 25 11.40 -8.62 -8.97
N ALA A 26 11.11 -7.36 -9.27
CA ALA A 26 10.32 -6.99 -10.44
C ALA A 26 11.12 -7.04 -11.74
N PRO A 27 10.51 -7.46 -12.87
CA PRO A 27 11.16 -7.40 -14.17
C PRO A 27 11.51 -5.93 -14.55
N ALA A 28 12.74 -5.69 -15.04
CA ALA A 28 13.21 -4.36 -15.41
C ALA A 28 12.25 -3.64 -16.39
N ALA A 29 11.75 -4.35 -17.41
CA ALA A 29 10.79 -3.79 -18.36
C ALA A 29 9.47 -3.34 -17.71
N ALA A 30 9.03 -3.99 -16.61
CA ALA A 30 7.84 -3.57 -15.88
C ALA A 30 8.12 -2.30 -15.05
N ILE A 31 9.30 -2.20 -14.45
CA ILE A 31 9.78 -0.99 -13.75
C ILE A 31 9.86 0.18 -14.72
N ASP A 32 10.50 0.00 -15.89
CA ASP A 32 10.62 1.04 -16.91
C ASP A 32 9.25 1.52 -17.40
N LYS A 33 8.31 0.59 -17.60
CA LYS A 33 6.93 0.93 -17.96
C LYS A 33 6.21 1.74 -16.87
N GLN A 34 6.47 1.46 -15.59
CA GLN A 34 5.91 2.22 -14.46
C GLN A 34 6.48 3.63 -14.43
N ARG A 35 7.80 3.77 -14.53
CA ARG A 35 8.50 5.06 -14.56
C ARG A 35 8.15 5.91 -15.79
N ALA A 36 7.93 5.29 -16.94
CA ALA A 36 7.48 5.98 -18.15
C ALA A 36 6.09 6.64 -18.00
N LYS A 37 5.30 6.20 -17.04
CA LYS A 37 4.02 6.84 -16.65
C LYS A 37 4.20 7.98 -15.63
N GLY A 38 5.44 8.34 -15.26
CA GLY A 38 5.72 9.30 -14.20
C GLY A 38 5.46 8.79 -12.79
N LYS A 39 5.41 7.45 -12.59
CA LYS A 39 5.06 6.84 -11.31
C LYS A 39 6.26 6.16 -10.66
N MET A 40 6.32 6.23 -9.34
CA MET A 40 7.28 5.49 -8.52
C MET A 40 6.94 3.98 -8.47
N THR A 41 7.96 3.16 -8.20
CA THR A 41 7.75 1.75 -7.80
C THR A 41 7.23 1.66 -6.36
N ALA A 42 6.69 0.51 -5.97
CA ALA A 42 6.21 0.28 -4.61
C ALA A 42 7.28 0.56 -3.55
N ARG A 43 8.52 0.14 -3.81
CA ARG A 43 9.65 0.36 -2.91
C ARG A 43 10.08 1.83 -2.85
N GLU A 44 10.13 2.52 -3.98
CA GLU A 44 10.45 3.95 -4.03
C GLU A 44 9.43 4.76 -3.21
N ARG A 45 8.13 4.44 -3.30
CA ARG A 45 7.07 5.07 -2.51
C ARG A 45 7.28 4.88 -1.00
N VAL A 46 7.63 3.67 -0.56
CA VAL A 46 7.92 3.38 0.86
C VAL A 46 9.13 4.18 1.34
N LEU A 47 10.23 4.16 0.57
CA LEU A 47 11.44 4.88 0.93
C LEU A 47 11.27 6.41 0.90
N ARG A 48 10.37 6.93 0.06
CA ARG A 48 10.03 8.35 -0.01
C ARG A 48 9.11 8.79 1.12
N LEU A 49 8.21 7.89 1.56
CA LEU A 49 7.29 8.15 2.67
C LEU A 49 8.00 8.19 4.02
N LEU A 50 8.93 7.29 4.26
CA LEU A 50 9.59 7.10 5.54
C LEU A 50 10.82 7.99 5.71
N ASP A 51 11.24 8.20 6.94
CA ASP A 51 12.50 8.86 7.24
C ASP A 51 13.67 8.06 6.69
N GLU A 52 14.69 8.74 6.19
CA GLU A 52 15.84 8.11 5.54
C GLU A 52 16.51 7.08 6.46
N GLY A 53 16.75 5.87 5.93
CA GLY A 53 17.41 4.77 6.64
C GLY A 53 16.56 4.09 7.72
N SER A 54 15.32 4.52 7.96
CA SER A 54 14.45 3.94 9.01
C SER A 54 13.75 2.66 8.59
N PHE A 55 13.65 2.37 7.29
CA PHE A 55 12.86 1.25 6.78
C PHE A 55 13.47 -0.11 7.14
N THR A 56 12.69 -0.93 7.80
CA THR A 56 12.97 -2.35 8.05
C THR A 56 11.90 -3.18 7.34
N GLU A 57 12.31 -3.87 6.28
CA GLU A 57 11.40 -4.73 5.51
C GLU A 57 11.08 -6.01 6.26
N VAL A 58 9.86 -6.50 6.10
CA VAL A 58 9.36 -7.74 6.70
C VAL A 58 8.89 -8.68 5.60
N ASP A 59 9.34 -9.94 5.65
CA ASP A 59 8.98 -10.99 4.70
C ASP A 59 9.39 -10.70 3.24
N GLU A 60 10.53 -10.05 3.02
CA GLU A 60 11.07 -9.77 1.69
C GLU A 60 11.32 -11.04 0.85
N PHE A 61 11.63 -12.17 1.50
CA PHE A 61 11.86 -13.46 0.84
C PHE A 61 10.59 -14.27 0.60
N ALA A 62 9.43 -13.80 1.01
CA ALA A 62 8.19 -14.53 0.82
C ALA A 62 7.82 -14.60 -0.67
N ARG A 63 7.28 -15.77 -1.08
CA ARG A 63 6.87 -16.08 -2.45
C ARG A 63 5.55 -16.83 -2.41
N HIS A 64 4.70 -16.64 -3.43
CA HIS A 64 3.46 -17.42 -3.53
C HIS A 64 3.72 -18.93 -3.55
N ARG A 65 2.71 -19.70 -3.17
CA ARG A 65 2.76 -21.17 -3.10
C ARG A 65 1.97 -21.85 -4.21
N SER A 66 1.33 -21.05 -5.09
CA SER A 66 0.48 -21.56 -6.15
C SER A 66 1.25 -22.39 -7.16
N THR A 67 0.68 -23.54 -7.53
CA THR A 67 1.13 -24.41 -8.62
C THR A 67 0.16 -24.42 -9.80
N ASN A 68 -0.98 -23.70 -9.68
CA ASN A 68 -1.99 -23.63 -10.72
C ASN A 68 -1.50 -22.78 -11.90
N PHE A 69 -1.94 -23.14 -13.10
CA PHE A 69 -1.67 -22.38 -14.33
C PHE A 69 -0.18 -22.13 -14.62
N GLY A 70 0.72 -22.98 -14.12
CA GLY A 70 2.17 -22.85 -14.33
C GLY A 70 2.84 -21.78 -13.48
N MET A 71 2.17 -21.27 -12.46
CA MET A 71 2.73 -20.23 -11.58
C MET A 71 3.99 -20.66 -10.84
N GLU A 72 4.18 -21.96 -10.60
CA GLU A 72 5.40 -22.50 -9.97
C GLU A 72 6.68 -22.14 -10.73
N ARG A 73 6.59 -21.76 -12.02
CA ARG A 73 7.73 -21.37 -12.86
C ARG A 73 8.12 -19.89 -12.70
N ASN A 74 7.24 -19.08 -12.11
CA ASN A 74 7.47 -17.66 -11.90
C ASN A 74 7.09 -17.28 -10.46
N ARG A 75 8.07 -17.34 -9.56
CA ARG A 75 7.88 -17.09 -8.12
C ARG A 75 8.80 -15.95 -7.65
N PRO A 76 8.47 -14.70 -8.01
CA PRO A 76 9.25 -13.54 -7.56
C PRO A 76 9.20 -13.43 -6.04
N TYR A 77 10.27 -12.89 -5.45
CA TYR A 77 10.26 -12.47 -4.05
C TYR A 77 9.23 -11.36 -3.82
N THR A 78 8.93 -11.05 -2.58
CA THR A 78 7.91 -10.08 -2.12
C THR A 78 6.47 -10.44 -2.44
N ASP A 79 6.20 -11.32 -3.39
CA ASP A 79 4.87 -11.68 -3.90
C ASP A 79 3.99 -10.47 -4.29
N GLY A 80 4.63 -9.39 -4.77
CA GLY A 80 3.93 -8.19 -5.25
C GLY A 80 3.44 -7.24 -4.16
N VAL A 81 4.05 -7.29 -2.95
CA VAL A 81 3.83 -6.28 -1.91
C VAL A 81 5.09 -6.09 -1.07
N VAL A 82 5.51 -4.83 -0.91
CA VAL A 82 6.56 -4.42 0.02
C VAL A 82 5.90 -4.13 1.37
N THR A 83 6.39 -4.75 2.44
CA THR A 83 5.82 -4.64 3.78
C THR A 83 6.92 -4.39 4.80
N GLY A 84 6.67 -3.56 5.79
CA GLY A 84 7.66 -3.29 6.83
C GLY A 84 7.24 -2.22 7.80
N MET A 85 8.21 -1.73 8.53
CA MET A 85 8.06 -0.63 9.48
C MET A 85 9.22 0.35 9.34
N GLY A 86 8.97 1.58 9.75
CA GLY A 86 9.95 2.66 9.77
C GLY A 86 9.45 3.81 10.62
N THR A 87 9.99 4.99 10.40
CA THR A 87 9.53 6.21 11.11
C THR A 87 9.11 7.29 10.13
N ILE A 88 8.20 8.17 10.60
CA ILE A 88 7.85 9.44 9.97
C ILE A 88 7.97 10.50 11.06
N HIS A 89 8.83 11.49 10.86
CA HIS A 89 9.19 12.49 11.88
C HIS A 89 9.61 11.83 13.21
N GLY A 90 10.38 10.73 13.13
CA GLY A 90 10.82 9.94 14.26
C GLY A 90 9.74 9.06 14.92
N ARG A 91 8.48 9.14 14.51
CA ARG A 91 7.36 8.34 15.02
C ARG A 91 7.26 7.00 14.28
N PRO A 92 7.21 5.86 14.98
CA PRO A 92 7.09 4.54 14.32
C PRO A 92 5.77 4.39 13.59
N VAL A 93 5.84 3.81 12.40
CA VAL A 93 4.68 3.46 11.55
C VAL A 93 4.87 2.08 10.92
N CYS A 94 3.78 1.40 10.63
CA CYS A 94 3.77 0.21 9.79
C CYS A 94 3.27 0.57 8.39
N VAL A 95 3.89 -0.02 7.36
CA VAL A 95 3.58 0.30 5.97
C VAL A 95 3.49 -0.96 5.12
N PHE A 96 2.56 -0.96 4.17
CA PHE A 96 2.59 -1.85 3.03
C PHE A 96 2.40 -1.07 1.73
N SER A 97 3.04 -1.51 0.64
CA SER A 97 2.89 -0.93 -0.69
C SER A 97 2.74 -2.03 -1.72
N GLN A 98 1.61 -2.04 -2.41
CA GLN A 98 1.33 -3.01 -3.48
C GLN A 98 2.17 -2.68 -4.71
N ASP A 99 2.76 -3.71 -5.30
CA ASP A 99 3.67 -3.60 -6.44
C ASP A 99 3.00 -4.05 -7.74
N VAL A 100 2.52 -3.08 -8.50
CA VAL A 100 1.86 -3.32 -9.80
C VAL A 100 2.80 -3.96 -10.82
N THR A 101 4.11 -3.87 -10.63
CA THR A 101 5.11 -4.46 -11.53
C THR A 101 5.23 -5.99 -11.37
N ILE A 102 4.68 -6.54 -10.28
CA ILE A 102 4.61 -7.98 -9.99
C ILE A 102 3.14 -8.41 -9.99
N PHE A 103 2.75 -9.27 -10.92
CA PHE A 103 1.38 -9.78 -11.09
C PHE A 103 0.29 -8.69 -11.12
N GLY A 104 0.63 -7.47 -11.61
CA GLY A 104 -0.30 -6.35 -11.67
C GLY A 104 -0.77 -5.86 -10.31
N GLY A 105 -0.01 -6.06 -9.25
CA GLY A 105 -0.39 -5.72 -7.88
C GLY A 105 -1.57 -6.53 -7.34
N SER A 106 -1.92 -7.64 -7.99
CA SER A 106 -3.05 -8.48 -7.57
C SER A 106 -2.77 -9.16 -6.24
N LEU A 107 -3.79 -9.24 -5.39
CA LEU A 107 -3.71 -9.87 -4.08
C LEU A 107 -3.75 -11.39 -4.22
N GLY A 108 -2.64 -12.05 -3.88
CA GLY A 108 -2.54 -13.50 -3.73
C GLY A 108 -2.59 -13.94 -2.26
N GLU A 109 -2.48 -15.25 -2.03
CA GLU A 109 -2.49 -15.82 -0.68
C GLU A 109 -1.36 -15.24 0.17
N VAL A 110 -0.11 -15.35 -0.28
CA VAL A 110 1.08 -14.89 0.48
C VAL A 110 1.15 -13.36 0.53
N ASN A 111 0.77 -12.69 -0.55
CA ASN A 111 0.62 -11.23 -0.59
C ASN A 111 -0.31 -10.74 0.55
N GLY A 112 -1.50 -11.34 0.67
CA GLY A 112 -2.45 -11.01 1.72
C GLY A 112 -1.98 -11.41 3.12
N GLU A 113 -1.25 -12.53 3.28
CA GLU A 113 -0.63 -12.92 4.56
C GLU A 113 0.37 -11.86 5.03
N LYS A 114 1.19 -11.31 4.14
CA LYS A 114 2.13 -10.24 4.46
C LYS A 114 1.41 -8.98 4.94
N ILE A 115 0.36 -8.54 4.21
CA ILE A 115 -0.46 -7.39 4.62
C ILE A 115 -1.11 -7.65 5.98
N CYS A 116 -1.72 -8.80 6.19
CA CYS A 116 -2.32 -9.19 7.47
C CYS A 116 -1.30 -9.12 8.63
N LYS A 117 -0.09 -9.62 8.41
CA LYS A 117 1.00 -9.59 9.40
C LYS A 117 1.39 -8.16 9.77
N ILE A 118 1.46 -7.25 8.81
CA ILE A 118 1.79 -5.84 9.07
C ILE A 118 0.66 -5.13 9.81
N ILE A 119 -0.62 -5.42 9.50
CA ILE A 119 -1.74 -4.88 10.28
C ILE A 119 -1.70 -5.41 11.72
N ASP A 120 -1.47 -6.72 11.91
CA ASP A 120 -1.36 -7.32 13.24
C ASP A 120 -0.17 -6.71 14.03
N LEU A 121 0.95 -6.43 13.36
CA LEU A 121 2.11 -5.77 13.97
C LEU A 121 1.77 -4.33 14.38
N ALA A 122 1.13 -3.55 13.51
CA ALA A 122 0.71 -2.18 13.80
C ALA A 122 -0.20 -2.10 15.04
N VAL A 123 -1.23 -2.96 15.11
CA VAL A 123 -2.13 -3.04 16.27
C VAL A 123 -1.37 -3.46 17.53
N LYS A 124 -0.47 -4.44 17.43
CA LYS A 124 0.31 -4.94 18.57
C LYS A 124 1.28 -3.91 19.12
N THR A 125 1.89 -3.11 18.26
CA THR A 125 2.86 -2.06 18.66
C THR A 125 2.19 -0.72 18.92
N GLY A 126 0.90 -0.56 18.57
CA GLY A 126 0.16 0.68 18.75
C GLY A 126 0.66 1.82 17.86
N CYS A 127 1.07 1.52 16.62
CA CYS A 127 1.52 2.53 15.68
C CYS A 127 0.61 2.64 14.45
N PRO A 128 0.55 3.81 13.79
CA PRO A 128 -0.25 4.00 12.59
C PRO A 128 0.08 2.99 11.48
N LEU A 129 -0.95 2.62 10.71
CA LEU A 129 -0.85 1.79 9.53
C LEU A 129 -1.04 2.64 8.28
N ILE A 130 -0.11 2.53 7.33
CA ILE A 130 -0.22 3.21 6.03
C ILE A 130 -0.21 2.17 4.93
N GLY A 131 -1.27 2.15 4.12
CA GLY A 131 -1.40 1.29 2.96
C GLY A 131 -1.27 2.08 1.66
N ILE A 132 -0.28 1.75 0.82
CA ILE A 132 -0.16 2.31 -0.53
C ILE A 132 -0.73 1.28 -1.51
N ASN A 133 -1.84 1.65 -2.14
CA ASN A 133 -2.70 0.75 -2.90
C ASN A 133 -2.57 1.02 -4.41
N GLU A 134 -2.21 -0.02 -5.17
CA GLU A 134 -2.23 -0.04 -6.63
C GLU A 134 -2.31 -1.49 -7.11
N GLY A 135 -3.46 -1.91 -7.64
CA GLY A 135 -3.58 -3.28 -8.15
C GLY A 135 -4.95 -3.67 -8.68
N GLY A 136 -4.96 -4.77 -9.40
CA GLY A 136 -6.10 -5.26 -10.19
C GLY A 136 -7.09 -6.17 -9.44
N GLY A 137 -7.13 -6.18 -8.10
CA GLY A 137 -8.03 -7.04 -7.35
C GLY A 137 -7.45 -8.41 -6.99
N ALA A 138 -8.29 -9.44 -6.91
CA ALA A 138 -7.88 -10.80 -6.55
C ALA A 138 -7.01 -11.43 -7.64
N ARG A 139 -5.95 -12.15 -7.24
CA ARG A 139 -5.15 -12.98 -8.15
C ARG A 139 -5.95 -14.21 -8.56
N ILE A 140 -6.54 -14.16 -9.76
CA ILE A 140 -7.50 -15.15 -10.27
C ILE A 140 -6.92 -16.57 -10.24
N GLN A 141 -5.64 -16.73 -10.54
CA GLN A 141 -4.95 -18.02 -10.57
C GLN A 141 -4.92 -18.73 -9.20
N GLU A 142 -5.08 -18.00 -8.11
CA GLU A 142 -5.12 -18.53 -6.75
C GLU A 142 -6.55 -18.75 -6.24
N GLY A 143 -7.55 -18.30 -6.98
CA GLY A 143 -8.97 -18.59 -6.74
C GLY A 143 -9.43 -18.18 -5.34
N VAL A 144 -10.07 -19.11 -4.63
CA VAL A 144 -10.66 -18.89 -3.31
C VAL A 144 -9.61 -18.49 -2.25
N ALA A 145 -8.37 -18.97 -2.36
CA ALA A 145 -7.30 -18.60 -1.42
C ALA A 145 -7.03 -17.09 -1.44
N SER A 146 -6.99 -16.49 -2.64
CA SER A 146 -6.88 -15.03 -2.80
C SER A 146 -8.08 -14.31 -2.17
N LEU A 147 -9.30 -14.76 -2.45
CA LEU A 147 -10.52 -14.14 -1.89
C LEU A 147 -10.57 -14.22 -0.36
N ALA A 148 -10.15 -15.34 0.23
CA ALA A 148 -10.10 -15.51 1.69
C ALA A 148 -9.21 -14.45 2.35
N ARG A 149 -8.09 -14.07 1.70
CA ARG A 149 -7.18 -13.06 2.25
C ARG A 149 -7.77 -11.65 2.26
N PHE A 150 -8.65 -11.32 1.33
CA PHE A 150 -9.42 -10.07 1.46
C PHE A 150 -10.27 -10.06 2.72
N GLY A 151 -10.99 -11.14 3.03
CA GLY A 151 -11.74 -11.27 4.27
C GLY A 151 -10.87 -11.13 5.52
N ASP A 152 -9.66 -11.71 5.50
CA ASP A 152 -8.70 -11.61 6.60
C ASP A 152 -8.19 -10.17 6.79
N ILE A 153 -7.99 -9.42 5.70
CA ILE A 153 -7.60 -7.99 5.74
C ILE A 153 -8.76 -7.16 6.30
N PHE A 154 -9.99 -7.32 5.77
CA PHE A 154 -11.17 -6.56 6.24
C PHE A 154 -11.43 -6.77 7.73
N LYS A 155 -11.33 -8.00 8.20
CA LYS A 155 -11.43 -8.32 9.63
C LYS A 155 -10.41 -7.54 10.47
N ARG A 156 -9.21 -7.35 9.96
CA ARG A 156 -8.15 -6.62 10.66
C ARG A 156 -8.37 -5.11 10.61
N ASN A 157 -8.78 -4.57 9.45
CA ASN A 157 -9.15 -3.16 9.35
C ASN A 157 -10.24 -2.80 10.37
N THR A 158 -11.31 -3.62 10.47
CA THR A 158 -12.40 -3.37 11.43
C THR A 158 -11.96 -3.48 12.89
N ARG A 159 -11.00 -4.36 13.21
CA ARG A 159 -10.44 -4.47 14.56
C ARG A 159 -9.46 -3.37 14.92
N ALA A 160 -8.75 -2.84 13.93
CA ALA A 160 -7.83 -1.73 14.10
C ALA A 160 -8.53 -0.37 14.20
N SER A 161 -9.77 -0.28 13.70
CA SER A 161 -10.59 0.94 13.72
C SER A 161 -10.77 1.46 15.14
N GLY A 162 -10.44 2.73 15.36
CA GLY A 162 -10.48 3.35 16.67
C GLY A 162 -9.36 2.90 17.64
N VAL A 163 -8.44 2.04 17.21
CA VAL A 163 -7.29 1.59 18.00
C VAL A 163 -6.01 2.28 17.52
N ILE A 164 -5.76 2.28 16.22
CA ILE A 164 -4.63 2.95 15.57
C ILE A 164 -5.13 3.73 14.35
N PRO A 165 -4.49 4.83 13.95
CA PRO A 165 -4.76 5.49 12.68
C PRO A 165 -4.47 4.56 11.50
N GLN A 166 -5.42 4.48 10.56
CA GLN A 166 -5.30 3.72 9.32
C GLN A 166 -5.43 4.67 8.13
N ILE A 167 -4.39 4.78 7.32
CA ILE A 167 -4.32 5.70 6.18
C ILE A 167 -4.12 4.90 4.91
N SER A 168 -4.97 5.13 3.92
CA SER A 168 -4.87 4.54 2.59
C SER A 168 -4.49 5.59 1.56
N ILE A 169 -3.41 5.34 0.81
CA ILE A 169 -2.99 6.17 -0.31
C ILE A 169 -3.25 5.36 -1.59
N ILE A 170 -4.07 5.88 -2.47
CA ILE A 170 -4.39 5.25 -3.74
C ILE A 170 -3.48 5.87 -4.81
N MET A 171 -2.58 5.08 -5.37
CA MET A 171 -1.59 5.54 -6.36
C MET A 171 -1.76 4.87 -7.73
N GLY A 172 -2.93 4.31 -7.98
CA GLY A 172 -3.29 3.67 -9.24
C GLY A 172 -4.69 3.11 -9.16
N ALA A 173 -4.98 2.11 -9.98
CA ALA A 173 -6.26 1.42 -9.90
C ALA A 173 -6.35 0.60 -8.61
N ALA A 174 -7.43 0.78 -7.86
CA ALA A 174 -7.86 -0.09 -6.78
C ALA A 174 -9.25 -0.62 -7.14
N ALA A 175 -9.31 -1.89 -7.56
CA ALA A 175 -10.52 -2.49 -8.11
C ALA A 175 -10.99 -3.70 -7.30
N GLY A 176 -12.29 -3.92 -7.24
CA GLY A 176 -12.89 -5.06 -6.55
C GLY A 176 -12.55 -5.08 -5.06
N GLY A 177 -12.07 -6.20 -4.54
CA GLY A 177 -11.71 -6.33 -3.13
C GLY A 177 -10.65 -5.34 -2.64
N GLN A 178 -9.81 -4.82 -3.54
CA GLN A 178 -8.79 -3.82 -3.18
C GLN A 178 -9.37 -2.42 -2.90
N VAL A 179 -10.62 -2.14 -3.23
CA VAL A 179 -11.27 -0.89 -2.87
C VAL A 179 -11.92 -0.97 -1.49
N TYR A 180 -12.34 -2.17 -1.05
CA TYR A 180 -13.05 -2.33 0.23
C TYR A 180 -12.14 -2.07 1.44
N SER A 181 -10.89 -2.55 1.41
CA SER A 181 -9.95 -2.29 2.49
C SER A 181 -9.70 -0.79 2.71
N PRO A 182 -9.34 0.01 1.70
CA PRO A 182 -9.25 1.47 1.84
C PRO A 182 -10.54 2.12 2.39
N ALA A 183 -11.71 1.67 1.93
CA ALA A 183 -12.99 2.20 2.41
C ALA A 183 -13.30 1.89 3.90
N LEU A 184 -12.55 0.97 4.51
CA LEU A 184 -12.62 0.63 5.94
C LEU A 184 -11.55 1.35 6.78
N THR A 185 -10.69 2.16 6.16
CA THR A 185 -9.66 2.95 6.85
C THR A 185 -10.15 4.36 7.19
N ASP A 186 -9.39 5.07 8.02
CA ASP A 186 -9.82 6.37 8.55
C ASP A 186 -9.63 7.50 7.54
N PHE A 187 -8.54 7.44 6.73
CA PHE A 187 -8.22 8.45 5.73
C PHE A 187 -7.90 7.83 4.39
N ILE A 188 -8.40 8.45 3.33
CA ILE A 188 -8.12 8.06 1.94
C ILE A 188 -7.55 9.28 1.21
N VAL A 189 -6.35 9.10 0.64
CA VAL A 189 -5.66 10.07 -0.21
C VAL A 189 -5.62 9.53 -1.63
N MET A 190 -5.99 10.33 -2.61
CA MET A 190 -5.99 9.92 -4.01
C MET A 190 -5.20 10.90 -4.87
N VAL A 191 -4.40 10.37 -5.80
CA VAL A 191 -3.60 11.17 -6.74
C VAL A 191 -4.44 11.48 -7.98
N ASP A 192 -4.52 12.76 -8.35
CA ASP A 192 -5.29 13.23 -9.50
C ASP A 192 -4.88 12.52 -10.80
N GLN A 193 -5.85 12.17 -11.62
CA GLN A 193 -5.71 11.54 -12.95
C GLN A 193 -4.97 10.17 -12.96
N SER A 194 -4.46 9.69 -11.83
CA SER A 194 -3.73 8.42 -11.77
C SER A 194 -4.40 7.38 -10.87
N SER A 195 -5.22 7.81 -9.92
CA SER A 195 -5.88 6.96 -8.94
C SER A 195 -7.33 6.69 -9.31
N GLN A 196 -7.74 5.43 -9.21
CA GLN A 196 -9.14 5.06 -9.38
C GLN A 196 -9.57 4.09 -8.28
N MET A 197 -10.76 4.29 -7.74
CA MET A 197 -11.43 3.38 -6.80
C MET A 197 -12.81 3.00 -7.36
N PHE A 198 -13.02 1.72 -7.64
CA PHE A 198 -14.32 1.22 -8.09
C PHE A 198 -14.51 -0.26 -7.76
N ILE A 199 -15.76 -0.64 -7.49
CA ILE A 199 -16.12 -2.04 -7.22
C ILE A 199 -15.88 -2.90 -8.46
N THR A 200 -16.28 -2.37 -9.64
CA THR A 200 -16.11 -3.04 -10.93
C THR A 200 -15.81 -2.01 -12.01
N GLY A 201 -15.07 -2.42 -13.05
CA GLY A 201 -14.63 -1.51 -14.12
C GLY A 201 -15.73 -1.16 -15.14
N PRO A 202 -15.49 -0.13 -15.99
CA PRO A 202 -16.47 0.39 -16.96
C PRO A 202 -17.06 -0.69 -17.89
N ALA A 203 -16.26 -1.68 -18.30
CA ALA A 203 -16.74 -2.75 -19.18
C ALA A 203 -17.85 -3.59 -18.55
N VAL A 204 -17.77 -3.85 -17.24
CA VAL A 204 -18.81 -4.60 -16.51
C VAL A 204 -20.01 -3.71 -16.27
N VAL A 205 -19.82 -2.45 -15.92
CA VAL A 205 -20.91 -1.44 -15.78
C VAL A 205 -21.70 -1.42 -17.09
N LYS A 206 -21.05 -1.23 -18.23
CA LYS A 206 -21.69 -1.20 -19.54
C LYS A 206 -22.45 -2.48 -19.86
N ALA A 207 -21.90 -3.64 -19.51
CA ALA A 207 -22.56 -4.92 -19.77
C ALA A 207 -23.80 -5.16 -18.90
N VAL A 208 -23.85 -4.62 -17.68
CA VAL A 208 -24.94 -4.86 -16.71
C VAL A 208 -25.99 -3.74 -16.74
N THR A 209 -25.59 -2.48 -16.78
CA THR A 209 -26.50 -1.33 -16.70
C THR A 209 -26.72 -0.63 -18.05
N GLY A 210 -25.87 -0.89 -19.05
CA GLY A 210 -25.87 -0.22 -20.34
C GLY A 210 -25.20 1.16 -20.33
N GLU A 211 -24.70 1.62 -19.19
CA GLU A 211 -24.05 2.92 -19.06
C GLU A 211 -22.61 2.87 -19.64
N ASP A 212 -22.27 3.92 -20.39
CA ASP A 212 -20.92 4.10 -20.94
C ASP A 212 -20.22 5.19 -20.15
N VAL A 213 -19.30 4.78 -19.26
CA VAL A 213 -18.58 5.66 -18.34
C VAL A 213 -17.08 5.47 -18.49
N SER A 214 -16.31 6.54 -18.38
CA SER A 214 -14.84 6.45 -18.31
C SER A 214 -14.36 6.01 -16.91
N LEU A 215 -13.08 5.61 -16.79
CA LEU A 215 -12.47 5.28 -15.50
C LEU A 215 -12.51 6.46 -14.52
N GLU A 216 -12.27 7.68 -15.03
CA GLU A 216 -12.27 8.90 -14.20
C GLU A 216 -13.68 9.28 -13.73
N GLU A 217 -14.68 9.17 -14.58
CA GLU A 217 -16.08 9.43 -14.19
C GLU A 217 -16.59 8.39 -13.21
N LEU A 218 -16.23 7.12 -13.37
CA LEU A 218 -16.68 6.02 -12.52
C LEU A 218 -16.06 6.08 -11.13
N GLY A 219 -14.76 6.35 -11.02
CA GLY A 219 -14.05 6.26 -9.75
C GLY A 219 -12.72 6.98 -9.70
N GLY A 220 -12.53 8.02 -10.50
CA GLY A 220 -11.33 8.85 -10.45
C GLY A 220 -11.23 9.67 -9.16
N ALA A 221 -10.04 10.18 -8.89
CA ALA A 221 -9.75 10.93 -7.67
C ALA A 221 -10.66 12.15 -7.49
N ARG A 222 -10.96 12.87 -8.57
CA ARG A 222 -11.89 14.02 -8.54
C ARG A 222 -13.32 13.61 -8.23
N THR A 223 -13.79 12.51 -8.79
CA THR A 223 -15.11 11.97 -8.51
C THR A 223 -15.26 11.64 -7.02
N HIS A 224 -14.26 11.00 -6.44
CA HIS A 224 -14.28 10.65 -5.03
C HIS A 224 -14.03 11.82 -4.08
N SER A 225 -13.34 12.86 -4.51
CA SER A 225 -13.15 14.08 -3.71
C SER A 225 -14.33 15.03 -3.76
N GLN A 226 -14.97 15.20 -4.94
CA GLN A 226 -15.97 16.25 -5.16
C GLN A 226 -17.41 15.75 -5.15
N VAL A 227 -17.65 14.46 -5.48
CA VAL A 227 -19.00 13.92 -5.64
C VAL A 227 -19.33 12.93 -4.53
N SER A 228 -18.54 11.88 -4.34
CA SER A 228 -18.85 10.85 -3.33
C SER A 228 -18.34 11.18 -1.92
N GLY A 229 -17.34 12.04 -1.80
CA GLY A 229 -16.70 12.37 -0.52
C GLY A 229 -15.82 11.25 0.07
N ASN A 230 -15.52 10.19 -0.68
CA ASN A 230 -14.71 9.10 -0.19
C ASN A 230 -13.20 9.43 -0.11
N SER A 231 -12.72 10.37 -0.93
CA SER A 231 -11.35 10.86 -0.86
C SER A 231 -11.27 12.10 0.02
N HIS A 232 -10.45 12.04 1.06
CA HIS A 232 -10.24 13.14 2.01
C HIS A 232 -9.23 14.17 1.50
N TYR A 233 -8.31 13.75 0.62
CA TYR A 233 -7.32 14.62 0.00
C TYR A 233 -7.11 14.26 -1.47
N LEU A 234 -7.17 15.27 -2.34
CA LEU A 234 -6.88 15.18 -3.77
C LEU A 234 -5.45 15.68 -4.01
N ALA A 235 -4.52 14.75 -4.10
CA ALA A 235 -3.11 15.05 -4.31
C ALA A 235 -2.82 15.35 -5.79
N ALA A 236 -1.96 16.32 -6.05
CA ALA A 236 -1.56 16.70 -7.41
C ALA A 236 -0.65 15.65 -8.08
N ASN A 237 0.14 14.92 -7.29
CA ASN A 237 1.06 13.86 -7.72
C ASN A 237 1.41 12.93 -6.56
N GLU A 238 2.25 11.91 -6.81
CA GLU A 238 2.62 10.93 -5.78
C GLU A 238 3.44 11.55 -4.63
N ASP A 239 4.33 12.51 -4.89
CA ASP A 239 5.11 13.19 -3.86
C ASP A 239 4.19 14.01 -2.92
N ASP A 240 3.25 14.77 -3.49
CA ASP A 240 2.26 15.55 -2.75
C ASP A 240 1.38 14.64 -1.84
N ALA A 241 0.98 13.47 -2.34
CA ALA A 241 0.24 12.50 -1.55
C ALA A 241 1.04 11.97 -0.34
N LEU A 242 2.33 11.69 -0.54
CA LEU A 242 3.19 11.18 0.52
C LEU A 242 3.50 12.27 1.56
N GLU A 243 3.73 13.51 1.11
CA GLU A 243 3.99 14.64 2.00
C GLU A 243 2.76 14.99 2.83
N TYR A 244 1.57 15.02 2.21
CA TYR A 244 0.32 15.20 2.95
C TYR A 244 0.14 14.16 4.07
N VAL A 245 0.45 12.89 3.82
CA VAL A 245 0.34 11.85 4.86
C VAL A 245 1.36 12.05 5.97
N ARG A 246 2.58 12.49 5.65
CA ARG A 246 3.59 12.85 6.66
C ARG A 246 3.08 13.97 7.56
N ASP A 247 2.50 15.01 6.97
CA ASP A 247 1.93 16.15 7.70
C ASP A 247 0.70 15.75 8.50
N LEU A 248 -0.23 14.97 7.93
CA LEU A 248 -1.41 14.48 8.62
C LEU A 248 -1.07 13.75 9.92
N LEU A 249 -0.01 12.95 9.91
CA LEU A 249 0.43 12.22 11.10
C LEU A 249 0.90 13.15 12.22
N THR A 250 1.28 14.39 11.94
CA THR A 250 1.66 15.34 12.98
C THR A 250 0.47 15.78 13.84
N TYR A 251 -0.76 15.68 13.32
CA TYR A 251 -2.01 16.02 14.02
C TYR A 251 -2.67 14.84 14.73
N LEU A 252 -2.25 13.62 14.41
CA LEU A 252 -2.88 12.41 14.95
C LEU A 252 -2.09 11.84 16.12
N PRO A 253 -2.77 11.26 17.16
CA PRO A 253 -2.10 10.48 18.18
C PRO A 253 -1.47 9.21 17.56
N GLN A 254 -0.56 8.56 18.29
CA GLN A 254 0.04 7.31 17.86
C GLN A 254 -0.99 6.16 17.86
N ASN A 255 -1.87 6.16 18.85
CA ASN A 255 -2.94 5.20 19.04
C ASN A 255 -3.98 5.74 20.01
N ASN A 256 -5.03 4.97 20.31
CA ASN A 256 -6.14 5.37 21.17
C ASN A 256 -5.80 5.51 22.68
N LEU A 257 -4.57 5.24 23.08
CA LEU A 257 -4.09 5.41 24.47
C LEU A 257 -3.32 6.73 24.65
N GLU A 258 -3.11 7.48 23.59
CA GLU A 258 -2.41 8.76 23.58
C GLU A 258 -3.35 9.90 23.20
N ASP A 259 -3.11 11.08 23.78
CA ASP A 259 -3.78 12.30 23.36
C ASP A 259 -3.20 12.81 22.03
N PRO A 260 -3.99 13.57 21.24
CA PRO A 260 -3.46 14.26 20.07
C PRO A 260 -2.29 15.19 20.43
N PRO A 261 -1.32 15.37 19.51
CA PRO A 261 -0.23 16.32 19.71
C PRO A 261 -0.76 17.72 20.04
N VAL A 262 -0.13 18.36 21.04
CA VAL A 262 -0.43 19.77 21.41
C VAL A 262 0.70 20.63 20.87
N TYR A 263 0.35 21.67 20.14
CA TYR A 263 1.28 22.69 19.69
C TYR A 263 1.14 23.92 20.58
N ASP A 264 2.24 24.42 21.12
CA ASP A 264 2.25 25.69 21.83
C ASP A 264 2.04 26.81 20.81
N ASP A 265 0.95 27.57 20.97
CA ASP A 265 0.72 28.78 20.19
C ASP A 265 1.58 29.90 20.81
N ASP A 266 2.80 30.07 20.31
CA ASP A 266 3.70 31.16 20.75
C ASP A 266 3.28 32.55 20.21
N GLU A 267 2.26 32.61 19.37
CA GLU A 267 1.64 33.86 18.89
C GLU A 267 0.27 34.03 19.54
N GLU A 268 0.06 35.11 20.25
CA GLU A 268 -1.28 35.60 20.60
C GLU A 268 -2.09 35.65 19.31
N SER A 269 -2.87 34.59 19.04
CA SER A 269 -3.79 34.58 17.92
C SER A 269 -4.71 35.80 18.08
N ASP A 270 -4.60 36.75 17.18
CA ASP A 270 -5.44 37.93 17.15
C ASP A 270 -6.89 37.48 16.85
N LEU A 271 -7.59 37.12 17.93
CA LEU A 271 -9.02 36.73 17.89
C LEU A 271 -9.94 37.92 17.55
N THR A 272 -9.40 39.06 17.14
CA THR A 272 -10.14 40.24 16.75
C THR A 272 -10.56 40.29 15.28
N ILE A 273 -10.62 39.17 14.57
CA ILE A 273 -11.26 39.10 13.27
C ILE A 273 -12.78 39.05 13.50
N THR A 274 -13.38 40.22 13.48
CA THR A 274 -14.85 40.40 13.42
C THR A 274 -15.34 40.32 11.99
#